data_a98c3c18c34e330e4eb01748e76d86ff
#
_entry.id   a98c3c18c34e330e4eb01748e76d86ff
#
_cell.length_a   1.000
_cell.length_b   1.000
_cell.length_c   1.000
_cell.angle_alpha   90.00
_cell.angle_beta   90.00
_cell.angle_gamma   90.00
#
_symmetry.space_group_name_H-M   'P 1'
#
loop_
_entity.id
_entity.type
_entity.pdbx_description
1 polymer ?
#
loop_
_entity_poly.entity_id
_entity_poly.type
_entity_poly.pdbx_seq_one_letter_code
_entity_poly.pdbx_strand_id
1 'polypeptide(L)'
;MKIGAVGFGNRTVSVYNEFSKINPNFEMVAYVDPQPIGKEFAEKHNFLPKKTYSNLNKMLDQEKLDMLMIGSPNHLHLDHIKCGLRAGLKIFAEKPIVINEQQTFELAKLIKEYGKDRIIVGLVLRYSQQARSVRKLLDQNAIGNIISI
;
A
#
# COMPACT_ATOMS: atom_id res chain seq x y z
N MET A 1 -6.92 -13.36 -4.48
CA MET A 1 -7.03 -12.27 -3.48
C MET A 1 -7.56 -11.04 -4.19
N LYS A 2 -8.73 -10.55 -3.76
CA LYS A 2 -9.41 -9.39 -4.36
C LYS A 2 -8.91 -8.10 -3.72
N ILE A 3 -8.45 -7.17 -4.55
CA ILE A 3 -7.82 -5.93 -4.14
C ILE A 3 -8.68 -4.76 -4.58
N GLY A 4 -8.96 -3.83 -3.66
CA GLY A 4 -9.49 -2.50 -3.98
C GLY A 4 -8.38 -1.47 -3.86
N ALA A 5 -8.45 -0.39 -4.63
CA ALA A 5 -7.50 0.72 -4.52
C ALA A 5 -8.20 2.03 -4.17
N VAL A 6 -7.61 2.83 -3.28
CA VAL A 6 -7.95 4.23 -3.07
C VAL A 6 -6.74 5.10 -3.39
N GLY A 7 -6.89 5.97 -4.41
CA GLY A 7 -5.79 6.61 -5.11
C GLY A 7 -5.25 5.68 -6.22
N PHE A 8 -5.71 5.90 -7.45
CA PHE A 8 -5.36 5.11 -8.64
C PHE A 8 -4.33 5.86 -9.51
N GLY A 9 -3.25 6.32 -8.83
CA GLY A 9 -2.13 7.01 -9.45
C GLY A 9 -1.08 6.05 -10.02
N ASN A 10 -0.08 6.60 -10.73
CA ASN A 10 0.99 5.83 -11.36
C ASN A 10 1.71 4.90 -10.37
N ARG A 11 1.88 5.32 -9.12
CA ARG A 11 2.55 4.51 -8.11
C ARG A 11 1.76 3.26 -7.75
N THR A 12 0.46 3.43 -7.46
CA THR A 12 -0.45 2.32 -7.13
C THR A 12 -0.48 1.28 -8.25
N VAL A 13 -0.65 1.73 -9.50
CA VAL A 13 -0.75 0.81 -10.64
C VAL A 13 0.57 0.11 -10.95
N SER A 14 1.72 0.78 -10.77
CA SER A 14 3.03 0.17 -10.95
C SER A 14 3.30 -0.92 -9.90
N VAL A 15 2.97 -0.65 -8.63
CA VAL A 15 3.14 -1.64 -7.56
C VAL A 15 2.20 -2.83 -7.77
N TYR A 16 0.94 -2.57 -8.13
CA TYR A 16 0.01 -3.66 -8.43
C TYR A 16 0.49 -4.52 -9.61
N ASN A 17 1.00 -3.90 -10.67
CA ASN A 17 1.55 -4.63 -11.82
C ASN A 17 2.66 -5.61 -11.42
N GLU A 18 3.54 -5.23 -10.47
CA GLU A 18 4.54 -6.16 -9.93
C GLU A 18 3.91 -7.25 -9.06
N PHE A 19 2.90 -6.93 -8.26
CA PHE A 19 2.17 -7.93 -7.46
C PHE A 19 1.50 -8.99 -8.35
N SER A 20 0.87 -8.59 -9.45
CA SER A 20 0.19 -9.50 -10.37
C SER A 20 1.15 -10.45 -11.09
N LYS A 21 2.39 -10.03 -11.35
CA LYS A 21 3.45 -10.89 -11.92
C LYS A 21 3.91 -11.95 -10.93
N ILE A 22 3.99 -11.61 -9.63
CA ILE A 22 4.42 -12.54 -8.58
C ILE A 22 3.33 -13.58 -8.31
N ASN A 23 2.06 -13.16 -8.30
CA ASN A 23 0.94 -14.06 -8.05
C ASN A 23 -0.28 -13.67 -8.90
N PRO A 24 -0.60 -14.45 -9.95
CA PRO A 24 -1.72 -14.17 -10.84
C PRO A 24 -3.10 -14.26 -10.17
N ASN A 25 -3.18 -14.81 -8.95
CA ASN A 25 -4.43 -14.81 -8.17
C ASN A 25 -4.74 -13.47 -7.48
N PHE A 26 -3.88 -12.46 -7.65
CA PHE A 26 -4.15 -11.09 -7.22
C PHE A 26 -4.99 -10.40 -8.29
N GLU A 27 -6.19 -9.98 -7.92
CA GLU A 27 -7.14 -9.34 -8.83
C GLU A 27 -7.50 -7.95 -8.30
N MET A 28 -7.18 -6.90 -9.06
CA MET A 28 -7.66 -5.55 -8.77
C MET A 28 -9.10 -5.43 -9.28
N VAL A 29 -10.07 -5.43 -8.38
CA VAL A 29 -11.49 -5.51 -8.75
C VAL A 29 -12.16 -4.14 -8.86
N ALA A 30 -11.67 -3.16 -8.09
CA ALA A 30 -12.27 -1.82 -8.04
C ALA A 30 -11.27 -0.75 -7.59
N TYR A 31 -11.58 0.51 -7.89
CA TYR A 31 -10.82 1.64 -7.38
C TYR A 31 -11.68 2.87 -7.07
N VAL A 32 -11.13 3.75 -6.26
CA VAL A 32 -11.63 5.09 -5.94
C VAL A 32 -10.53 6.09 -6.26
N ASP A 33 -10.78 6.98 -7.22
CA ASP A 33 -9.90 8.11 -7.50
C ASP A 33 -10.67 9.16 -8.33
N PRO A 34 -10.72 10.43 -7.91
CA PRO A 34 -11.36 11.49 -8.69
C PRO A 34 -10.57 11.85 -9.96
N GLN A 35 -9.26 11.55 -10.01
CA GLN A 35 -8.37 11.82 -11.14
C GLN A 35 -7.42 10.64 -11.36
N PRO A 36 -7.93 9.51 -11.92
CA PRO A 36 -7.18 8.25 -12.00
C PRO A 36 -6.10 8.29 -13.09
N ILE A 37 -5.00 9.03 -12.86
CA ILE A 37 -3.88 9.17 -13.80
C ILE A 37 -3.18 7.85 -14.13
N GLY A 38 -3.36 6.82 -13.31
CA GLY A 38 -2.84 5.47 -13.58
C GLY A 38 -3.69 4.64 -14.57
N LYS A 39 -4.82 5.18 -15.03
CA LYS A 39 -5.77 4.43 -15.87
C LYS A 39 -5.14 3.94 -17.17
N GLU A 40 -4.47 4.81 -17.90
CA GLU A 40 -3.80 4.46 -19.16
C GLU A 40 -2.75 3.35 -18.98
N PHE A 41 -1.96 3.43 -17.90
CA PHE A 41 -1.01 2.37 -17.57
C PHE A 41 -1.72 1.04 -17.30
N ALA A 42 -2.81 1.05 -16.54
CA ALA A 42 -3.57 -0.15 -16.22
C ALA A 42 -4.22 -0.77 -17.45
N GLU A 43 -4.75 0.04 -18.38
CA GLU A 43 -5.27 -0.40 -19.67
C GLU A 43 -4.18 -1.08 -20.51
N LYS A 44 -3.02 -0.44 -20.67
CA LYS A 44 -1.89 -0.98 -21.42
C LYS A 44 -1.41 -2.34 -20.89
N HIS A 45 -1.52 -2.57 -19.60
CA HIS A 45 -1.08 -3.81 -18.93
C HIS A 45 -2.24 -4.79 -18.64
N ASN A 46 -3.45 -4.55 -19.20
CA ASN A 46 -4.62 -5.43 -19.13
C ASN A 46 -5.12 -5.75 -17.71
N PHE A 47 -5.01 -4.78 -16.79
CA PHE A 47 -5.53 -4.97 -15.43
C PHE A 47 -6.45 -3.82 -14.94
N LEU A 48 -6.95 -2.98 -15.85
CA LEU A 48 -7.87 -1.91 -15.46
C LEU A 48 -9.15 -2.51 -14.85
N PRO A 49 -9.47 -2.19 -13.58
CA PRO A 49 -10.71 -2.65 -12.96
C PRO A 49 -11.93 -2.09 -13.67
N LYS A 50 -12.95 -2.92 -13.83
CA LYS A 50 -14.23 -2.53 -14.47
C LYS A 50 -15.08 -1.62 -13.59
N LYS A 51 -14.84 -1.64 -12.26
CA LYS A 51 -15.65 -0.92 -11.28
C LYS A 51 -14.88 0.26 -10.69
N THR A 52 -15.55 1.39 -10.65
CA THR A 52 -15.06 2.61 -10.00
C THR A 52 -16.12 3.16 -9.06
N TYR A 53 -15.69 3.78 -7.97
CA TYR A 53 -16.56 4.29 -6.93
C TYR A 53 -16.25 5.75 -6.62
N SER A 54 -17.26 6.50 -6.21
CA SER A 54 -17.12 7.92 -5.85
C SER A 54 -16.42 8.14 -4.51
N ASN A 55 -16.42 7.14 -3.63
CA ASN A 55 -15.73 7.17 -2.35
C ASN A 55 -15.44 5.76 -1.81
N LEU A 56 -14.54 5.68 -0.83
CA LEU A 56 -14.07 4.42 -0.27
C LEU A 56 -15.18 3.63 0.42
N ASN A 57 -16.08 4.28 1.17
CA ASN A 57 -17.14 3.56 1.89
C ASN A 57 -18.06 2.81 0.92
N LYS A 58 -18.48 3.45 -0.18
CA LYS A 58 -19.28 2.78 -1.21
C LYS A 58 -18.57 1.57 -1.81
N MET A 59 -17.26 1.65 -2.04
CA MET A 59 -16.49 0.51 -2.53
C MET A 59 -16.46 -0.61 -1.49
N LEU A 60 -16.22 -0.29 -0.22
CA LEU A 60 -16.18 -1.29 0.86
C LEU A 60 -17.54 -1.94 1.12
N ASP A 61 -18.65 -1.21 0.95
CA ASP A 61 -20.01 -1.72 1.12
C ASP A 61 -20.43 -2.69 0.00
N GLN A 62 -19.92 -2.48 -1.22
CA GLN A 62 -20.38 -3.21 -2.41
C GLN A 62 -19.41 -4.30 -2.88
N GLU A 63 -18.15 -4.24 -2.50
CA GLU A 63 -17.13 -5.20 -2.93
C GLU A 63 -16.64 -6.08 -1.78
N LYS A 64 -16.56 -7.38 -2.06
CA LYS A 64 -15.88 -8.32 -1.16
C LYS A 64 -14.38 -8.28 -1.44
N LEU A 65 -13.64 -7.53 -0.63
CA LEU A 65 -12.19 -7.33 -0.76
C LEU A 65 -11.42 -8.14 0.28
N ASP A 66 -10.20 -8.50 -0.05
CA ASP A 66 -9.22 -9.09 0.87
C ASP A 66 -8.16 -8.07 1.29
N MET A 67 -7.87 -7.11 0.43
CA MET A 67 -6.83 -6.09 0.63
C MET A 67 -7.27 -4.73 0.08
N LEU A 68 -6.85 -3.67 0.76
CA LEU A 68 -6.95 -2.29 0.29
C LEU A 68 -5.55 -1.75 0.00
N MET A 69 -5.30 -1.31 -1.24
CA MET A 69 -4.12 -0.54 -1.62
C MET A 69 -4.43 0.95 -1.46
N ILE A 70 -3.56 1.68 -0.76
CA ILE A 70 -3.72 3.10 -0.45
C ILE A 70 -2.57 3.88 -1.09
N GLY A 71 -2.91 4.66 -2.12
CA GLY A 71 -2.02 5.59 -2.83
C GLY A 71 -2.66 6.97 -3.01
N SER A 72 -3.59 7.31 -2.14
CA SER A 72 -4.25 8.62 -2.04
C SER A 72 -3.27 9.71 -1.56
N PRO A 73 -3.66 10.99 -1.50
CA PRO A 73 -2.86 12.03 -0.87
C PRO A 73 -2.48 11.69 0.58
N ASN A 74 -1.25 12.00 0.98
CA ASN A 74 -0.63 11.56 2.24
C ASN A 74 -1.48 11.85 3.50
N HIS A 75 -2.17 13.01 3.53
CA HIS A 75 -2.99 13.41 4.67
C HIS A 75 -4.23 12.54 4.87
N LEU A 76 -4.64 11.76 3.85
CA LEU A 76 -5.78 10.85 3.88
C LEU A 76 -5.39 9.41 4.22
N HIS A 77 -4.09 9.07 4.23
CA HIS A 77 -3.65 7.70 4.40
C HIS A 77 -4.20 7.07 5.69
N LEU A 78 -4.07 7.74 6.83
CA LEU A 78 -4.51 7.19 8.11
C LEU A 78 -6.02 6.92 8.14
N ASP A 79 -6.83 7.80 7.57
CA ASP A 79 -8.29 7.61 7.55
C ASP A 79 -8.69 6.44 6.65
N HIS A 80 -8.03 6.29 5.50
CA HIS A 80 -8.24 5.14 4.63
C HIS A 80 -7.77 3.83 5.28
N ILE A 81 -6.66 3.85 6.04
CA ILE A 81 -6.20 2.71 6.83
C ILE A 81 -7.25 2.31 7.86
N LYS A 82 -7.79 3.28 8.62
CA LYS A 82 -8.88 3.03 9.59
C LYS A 82 -10.08 2.35 8.93
N CYS A 83 -10.53 2.89 7.79
CA CYS A 83 -11.66 2.31 7.05
C CYS A 83 -11.38 0.87 6.63
N GLY A 84 -10.22 0.60 6.02
CA GLY A 84 -9.87 -0.73 5.56
C GLY A 84 -9.69 -1.74 6.71
N LEU A 85 -9.07 -1.35 7.82
CA LEU A 85 -8.92 -2.22 9.00
C LEU A 85 -10.27 -2.57 9.63
N ARG A 86 -11.18 -1.58 9.77
CA ARG A 86 -12.56 -1.83 10.26
C ARG A 86 -13.33 -2.77 9.37
N ALA A 87 -13.10 -2.74 8.06
CA ALA A 87 -13.66 -3.69 7.11
C ALA A 87 -12.95 -5.06 7.12
N GLY A 88 -11.98 -5.28 8.01
CA GLY A 88 -11.25 -6.55 8.16
C GLY A 88 -10.20 -6.81 7.08
N LEU A 89 -9.81 -5.81 6.30
CA LEU A 89 -8.90 -5.96 5.17
C LEU A 89 -7.43 -5.96 5.60
N LYS A 90 -6.57 -6.57 4.78
CA LYS A 90 -5.13 -6.28 4.78
C LYS A 90 -4.89 -4.93 4.10
N ILE A 91 -3.92 -4.18 4.55
CA ILE A 91 -3.60 -2.86 4.05
C ILE A 91 -2.22 -2.88 3.39
N PHE A 92 -2.13 -2.39 2.17
CA PHE A 92 -0.88 -1.91 1.60
C PHE A 92 -0.98 -0.39 1.48
N ALA A 93 -0.16 0.36 2.18
CA ALA A 93 -0.16 1.82 2.13
C ALA A 93 1.15 2.37 1.59
N GLU A 94 1.08 3.35 0.69
CA GLU A 94 2.24 4.09 0.24
C GLU A 94 2.81 4.97 1.36
N LYS A 95 4.07 5.30 1.19
CA LYS A 95 4.79 6.20 2.10
C LYS A 95 4.48 7.69 1.75
N PRO A 96 4.50 8.59 2.73
CA PRO A 96 4.55 8.33 4.17
C PRO A 96 3.21 7.80 4.67
N ILE A 97 3.24 6.84 5.60
CA ILE A 97 2.01 6.23 6.13
C ILE A 97 1.23 7.18 7.04
N VAL A 98 1.93 8.12 7.69
CA VAL A 98 1.41 9.20 8.53
C VAL A 98 2.27 10.46 8.31
N ILE A 99 1.75 11.65 8.65
CA ILE A 99 2.40 12.93 8.36
C ILE A 99 2.66 13.80 9.60
N ASN A 100 2.22 13.39 10.77
CA ASN A 100 2.44 14.12 12.02
C ASN A 100 2.41 13.18 13.24
N GLU A 101 2.79 13.71 14.39
CA GLU A 101 2.90 12.98 15.65
C GLU A 101 1.56 12.40 16.11
N GLN A 102 0.48 13.17 16.04
CA GLN A 102 -0.86 12.71 16.42
C GLN A 102 -1.27 11.47 15.61
N GLN A 103 -1.08 11.52 14.29
CA GLN A 103 -1.35 10.37 13.41
C GLN A 103 -0.47 9.16 13.75
N THR A 104 0.78 9.40 14.20
CA THR A 104 1.69 8.32 14.63
C THR A 104 1.14 7.59 15.85
N PHE A 105 0.67 8.33 16.86
CA PHE A 105 0.03 7.72 18.04
C PHE A 105 -1.25 6.98 17.70
N GLU A 106 -2.07 7.52 16.80
CA GLU A 106 -3.28 6.85 16.34
C GLU A 106 -2.97 5.56 15.58
N LEU A 107 -1.99 5.58 14.67
CA LEU A 107 -1.55 4.39 13.95
C LEU A 107 -1.01 3.32 14.91
N ALA A 108 -0.25 3.71 15.94
CA ALA A 108 0.25 2.78 16.95
C ALA A 108 -0.89 2.07 17.71
N LYS A 109 -1.98 2.79 18.03
CA LYS A 109 -3.20 2.18 18.62
C LYS A 109 -3.85 1.18 17.66
N LEU A 110 -3.99 1.53 16.39
CA LEU A 110 -4.54 0.63 15.37
C LEU A 110 -3.70 -0.65 15.21
N ILE A 111 -2.37 -0.51 15.18
CA ILE A 111 -1.46 -1.67 15.10
C ILE A 111 -1.63 -2.58 16.34
N LYS A 112 -1.81 -2.01 17.52
CA LYS A 112 -2.07 -2.77 18.74
C LYS A 112 -3.43 -3.49 18.71
N GLU A 113 -4.45 -2.86 18.14
CA GLU A 113 -5.81 -3.38 18.05
C GLU A 113 -5.97 -4.46 16.97
N TYR A 114 -5.49 -4.20 15.76
CA TYR A 114 -5.71 -5.07 14.59
C TYR A 114 -4.55 -6.02 14.26
N GLY A 115 -3.38 -5.80 14.86
CA GLY A 115 -2.17 -6.58 14.61
C GLY A 115 -1.25 -5.96 13.54
N LYS A 116 0.07 -6.07 13.77
CA LYS A 116 1.11 -5.53 12.89
C LYS A 116 1.11 -6.17 11.48
N ASP A 117 0.67 -7.41 11.38
CA ASP A 117 0.68 -8.17 10.12
C ASP A 117 -0.46 -7.78 9.17
N ARG A 118 -1.32 -6.86 9.61
CA ARG A 118 -2.40 -6.31 8.79
C ARG A 118 -1.96 -5.16 7.89
N ILE A 119 -0.82 -4.52 8.16
CA ILE A 119 -0.37 -3.31 7.46
C ILE A 119 1.01 -3.53 6.87
N ILE A 120 1.12 -3.32 5.57
CA ILE A 120 2.38 -3.30 4.83
C ILE A 120 2.59 -1.89 4.29
N VAL A 121 3.78 -1.33 4.53
CA VAL A 121 4.15 0.01 4.03
C VAL A 121 5.05 -0.12 2.81
N GLY A 122 4.79 0.66 1.77
CA GLY A 122 5.52 0.67 0.49
C GLY A 122 6.94 1.25 0.60
N LEU A 123 7.77 0.73 1.51
CA LEU A 123 9.17 1.12 1.72
C LEU A 123 10.09 0.38 0.73
N VAL A 124 9.93 0.65 -0.57
CA VAL A 124 10.58 -0.11 -1.64
C VAL A 124 12.11 -0.13 -1.57
N LEU A 125 12.75 0.95 -1.12
CA LEU A 125 14.21 1.00 -1.01
C LEU A 125 14.76 0.00 0.00
N ARG A 126 14.00 -0.35 1.05
CA ARG A 126 14.38 -1.36 2.04
C ARG A 126 14.65 -2.73 1.42
N TYR A 127 13.97 -3.03 0.33
CA TYR A 127 14.03 -4.31 -0.37
C TYR A 127 14.86 -4.26 -1.66
N SER A 128 15.50 -3.11 -1.97
CA SER A 128 16.38 -2.98 -3.13
C SER A 128 17.61 -3.88 -2.98
N GLN A 129 18.21 -4.24 -4.12
CA GLN A 129 19.43 -5.05 -4.12
C GLN A 129 20.57 -4.33 -3.39
N GLN A 130 20.67 -3.00 -3.56
CA GLN A 130 21.66 -2.17 -2.89
C GLN A 130 21.49 -2.23 -1.36
N ALA A 131 20.28 -2.02 -0.85
CA ALA A 131 20.01 -2.07 0.59
C ALA A 131 20.31 -3.46 1.17
N ARG A 132 19.96 -4.53 0.45
CA ARG A 132 20.27 -5.91 0.87
C ARG A 132 21.78 -6.18 0.89
N SER A 133 22.52 -5.66 -0.11
CA SER A 133 23.98 -5.82 -0.15
C SER A 133 24.65 -5.07 0.99
N VAL A 134 24.25 -3.81 1.25
CA VAL A 134 24.76 -3.04 2.41
C VAL A 134 24.42 -3.76 3.70
N ARG A 135 23.20 -4.23 3.88
CA ARG A 135 22.81 -4.99 5.08
C ARG A 135 23.68 -6.22 5.30
N LYS A 136 23.95 -7.00 4.25
CA LYS A 136 24.83 -8.17 4.31
C LYS A 136 26.24 -7.82 4.78
N LEU A 137 26.82 -6.72 4.27
CA LEU A 137 28.16 -6.26 4.69
C LEU A 137 28.17 -5.83 6.18
N LEU A 138 27.11 -5.16 6.64
CA LEU A 138 26.96 -4.80 8.05
C LEU A 138 26.83 -6.02 8.95
N ASP A 139 25.99 -6.99 8.58
CA ASP A 139 25.79 -8.23 9.34
C ASP A 139 27.07 -9.08 9.41
N GLN A 140 27.95 -8.96 8.41
CA GLN A 140 29.27 -9.59 8.38
C GLN A 140 30.37 -8.79 9.08
N ASN A 141 30.02 -7.63 9.67
CA ASN A 141 30.99 -6.70 10.27
C ASN A 141 32.12 -6.25 9.31
N ALA A 142 31.86 -6.25 7.99
CA ALA A 142 32.89 -6.00 6.96
C ALA A 142 33.40 -4.56 6.96
N ILE A 143 32.61 -3.61 7.52
CA ILE A 143 32.96 -2.19 7.60
C ILE A 143 33.08 -1.69 9.04
N GLY A 144 33.10 -2.60 10.03
CA GLY A 144 33.18 -2.24 11.44
C GLY A 144 31.93 -1.56 11.98
N ASN A 145 32.12 -0.72 13.00
CA ASN A 145 31.00 -0.01 13.63
C ASN A 145 30.51 1.17 12.78
N ILE A 146 29.18 1.31 12.68
CA ILE A 146 28.57 2.47 12.04
C ILE A 146 28.78 3.70 12.93
N ILE A 147 29.42 4.74 12.43
CA ILE A 147 29.66 5.99 13.15
C ILE A 147 28.65 7.07 12.72
N SER A 148 28.24 7.07 11.46
CA SER A 148 27.26 8.01 10.90
C SER A 148 26.56 7.40 9.70
N ILE A 149 25.32 7.84 9.45
CA ILE A 149 24.51 7.47 8.30
C ILE A 149 24.19 8.74 7.52
#